data_7761a66cb06951b0e4f6600b5f18b0c8
#
_entry.id   7761a66cb06951b0e4f6600b5f18b0c8
#
_cell.length_a   1.000
_cell.length_b   1.000
_cell.length_c   1.000
_cell.angle_alpha   90.00
_cell.angle_beta   90.00
_cell.angle_gamma   90.00
#
_symmetry.space_group_name_H-M   'P 1'
#
loop_
_entity.id
_entity.type
_entity.pdbx_description
1 polymer ?
#
loop_
_entity_poly.entity_id
_entity_poly.type
_entity_poly.pdbx_seq_one_letter_code
_entity_poly.pdbx_strand_id
1 'polypeptide(L)'
;GGFGNKQEVLYEPLNAFLTMQVGGRPVKIELTREETFTNTRTRHSIEYDMEAGVDAEGHLLAKEMTTYSNQGAYASHGHAIAANGLTASRLQYACPNIRGEAYTVYTNCPTAGAMRGYGIPQVCFATESFMDDIAYEIGMDPLEFRRKNRIHGYYEDAYRKPIAANTNGIFECLEKGAEYIHWDEKRKAYQNQTGDIRRGVGMALFSYKTGVWPISLEIAGARLSLNQDGSVQLQVGATEIGQGADTVFSQMAAETLHMDISRVHIVTQQDTAVTPFDTGAYAYSQSFV
;
A
#
# COMPACT_ATOMS: atom_id res chain seq x y z
N GLY A 1 -12.70 -6.25 -7.57
CA GLY A 1 -11.63 -5.30 -7.79
C GLY A 1 -10.42 -5.86 -8.50
N GLY A 2 -9.55 -4.98 -9.00
CA GLY A 2 -8.31 -5.34 -9.69
C GLY A 2 -7.12 -5.48 -8.77
N PHE A 3 -7.05 -4.61 -7.79
CA PHE A 3 -5.98 -4.54 -6.77
C PHE A 3 -4.55 -4.57 -7.34
N GLY A 4 -4.36 -4.06 -8.57
CA GLY A 4 -3.11 -4.09 -9.33
C GLY A 4 -3.01 -5.26 -10.32
N ASN A 5 -3.65 -6.38 -10.08
CA ASN A 5 -3.51 -7.57 -10.93
C ASN A 5 -4.15 -7.41 -12.33
N LYS A 6 -5.04 -6.43 -12.51
CA LYS A 6 -5.69 -6.10 -13.79
C LYS A 6 -5.04 -4.91 -14.52
N GLN A 7 -3.86 -4.46 -14.12
CA GLN A 7 -3.15 -3.37 -14.79
C GLN A 7 -2.56 -3.78 -16.14
N GLU A 8 -2.23 -5.05 -16.31
CA GLU A 8 -1.68 -5.58 -17.53
C GLU A 8 -2.72 -6.39 -18.30
N VAL A 9 -2.63 -6.33 -19.61
CA VAL A 9 -3.47 -7.11 -20.53
C VAL A 9 -2.95 -8.54 -20.54
N LEU A 10 -3.76 -9.51 -20.07
CA LEU A 10 -3.37 -10.92 -20.00
C LEU A 10 -4.15 -11.80 -20.99
N TYR A 11 -5.48 -11.79 -20.88
CA TYR A 11 -6.37 -12.69 -21.63
C TYR A 11 -7.32 -11.97 -22.58
N GLU A 12 -7.41 -10.66 -22.51
CA GLU A 12 -8.30 -9.86 -23.34
C GLU A 12 -8.04 -10.06 -24.83
N PRO A 13 -6.78 -10.04 -25.34
CA PRO A 13 -6.50 -10.31 -26.76
C PRO A 13 -6.87 -11.73 -27.17
N LEU A 14 -6.60 -12.73 -26.30
CA LEU A 14 -6.98 -14.12 -26.57
C LEU A 14 -8.50 -14.27 -26.66
N ASN A 15 -9.23 -13.65 -25.74
CA ASN A 15 -10.68 -13.70 -25.73
C ASN A 15 -11.28 -13.01 -26.97
N ALA A 16 -10.72 -11.87 -27.38
CA ALA A 16 -11.10 -11.19 -28.62
C ALA A 16 -10.83 -12.06 -29.84
N PHE A 17 -9.65 -12.68 -29.93
CA PHE A 17 -9.29 -13.58 -31.01
C PHE A 17 -10.27 -14.78 -31.12
N LEU A 18 -10.56 -15.43 -29.99
CA LEU A 18 -11.51 -16.53 -29.94
C LEU A 18 -12.93 -16.11 -30.40
N THR A 19 -13.38 -14.93 -29.99
CA THR A 19 -14.65 -14.33 -30.41
C THR A 19 -14.69 -14.16 -31.94
N MET A 20 -13.59 -13.73 -32.56
CA MET A 20 -13.49 -13.65 -34.03
C MET A 20 -13.60 -15.02 -34.69
N GLN A 21 -12.96 -16.06 -34.11
CA GLN A 21 -12.98 -17.43 -34.67
C GLN A 21 -14.36 -18.05 -34.63
N VAL A 22 -15.25 -17.66 -33.75
CA VAL A 22 -16.63 -18.17 -33.64
C VAL A 22 -17.67 -17.24 -34.29
N GLY A 23 -17.22 -16.36 -35.17
CA GLY A 23 -18.10 -15.47 -35.96
C GLY A 23 -18.78 -14.39 -35.12
N GLY A 24 -18.07 -13.83 -34.12
CA GLY A 24 -18.56 -12.73 -33.26
C GLY A 24 -19.47 -13.16 -32.13
N ARG A 25 -19.62 -14.47 -31.89
CA ARG A 25 -20.37 -14.94 -30.71
C ARG A 25 -19.61 -14.66 -29.44
N PRO A 26 -20.31 -14.36 -28.32
CA PRO A 26 -19.68 -14.17 -27.03
C PRO A 26 -18.85 -15.39 -26.60
N VAL A 27 -17.60 -15.12 -26.15
CA VAL A 27 -16.70 -16.14 -25.62
C VAL A 27 -16.33 -15.74 -24.19
N LYS A 28 -16.31 -16.70 -23.27
CA LYS A 28 -15.88 -16.54 -21.88
C LYS A 28 -14.69 -17.45 -21.62
N ILE A 29 -13.64 -16.89 -21.05
CA ILE A 29 -12.52 -17.64 -20.46
C ILE A 29 -12.67 -17.56 -18.95
N GLU A 30 -12.66 -18.69 -18.27
CA GLU A 30 -12.69 -18.78 -16.82
C GLU A 30 -11.55 -19.67 -16.36
N LEU A 31 -10.59 -19.08 -15.66
CA LEU A 31 -9.45 -19.80 -15.12
C LEU A 31 -9.82 -20.53 -13.84
N THR A 32 -9.32 -21.74 -13.68
CA THR A 32 -9.33 -22.42 -12.40
C THR A 32 -8.44 -21.71 -11.40
N ARG A 33 -8.50 -22.07 -10.12
CA ARG A 33 -7.61 -21.50 -9.09
C ARG A 33 -6.15 -21.78 -9.41
N GLU A 34 -5.82 -22.99 -9.83
CA GLU A 34 -4.46 -23.40 -10.19
C GLU A 34 -3.95 -22.60 -11.40
N GLU A 35 -4.73 -22.51 -12.45
CA GLU A 35 -4.40 -21.70 -13.63
C GLU A 35 -4.23 -20.21 -13.28
N THR A 36 -5.02 -19.69 -12.33
CA THR A 36 -4.88 -18.33 -11.87
C THR A 36 -3.51 -18.11 -11.21
N PHE A 37 -3.04 -19.03 -10.37
CA PHE A 37 -1.73 -18.92 -9.73
C PHE A 37 -0.55 -19.09 -10.68
N THR A 38 -0.71 -19.91 -11.72
CA THR A 38 0.39 -20.23 -12.65
C THR A 38 0.44 -19.30 -13.85
N ASN A 39 -0.68 -18.72 -14.27
CA ASN A 39 -0.79 -17.96 -15.52
C ASN A 39 -1.19 -16.48 -15.34
N THR A 40 -1.37 -16.00 -14.11
CA THR A 40 -1.60 -14.58 -13.84
C THR A 40 -0.50 -14.01 -12.96
N ARG A 41 -0.62 -12.72 -12.59
CA ARG A 41 0.35 -12.06 -11.72
C ARG A 41 0.16 -12.46 -10.27
N THR A 42 1.27 -12.65 -9.56
CA THR A 42 1.30 -12.92 -8.12
C THR A 42 2.01 -11.80 -7.38
N ARG A 43 1.92 -11.79 -6.06
CA ARG A 43 2.74 -10.91 -5.22
C ARG A 43 4.20 -11.39 -5.27
N HIS A 44 5.14 -10.46 -5.32
CA HIS A 44 6.56 -10.78 -5.25
C HIS A 44 6.91 -11.48 -3.93
N SER A 45 7.65 -12.57 -4.03
CA SER A 45 8.45 -13.08 -2.91
C SER A 45 9.70 -12.23 -2.80
N ILE A 46 10.01 -11.79 -1.59
CA ILE A 46 11.14 -10.86 -1.36
C ILE A 46 11.93 -11.35 -0.15
N GLU A 47 13.25 -11.41 -0.32
CA GLU A 47 14.21 -11.65 0.75
C GLU A 47 14.81 -10.31 1.18
N TYR A 48 15.04 -10.13 2.48
CA TYR A 48 15.60 -8.94 3.06
C TYR A 48 16.79 -9.28 3.95
N ASP A 49 17.94 -8.71 3.64
CA ASP A 49 19.07 -8.65 4.54
C ASP A 49 19.06 -7.30 5.25
N MET A 50 18.99 -7.33 6.58
CA MET A 50 18.82 -6.12 7.38
C MET A 50 19.86 -6.07 8.50
N GLU A 51 20.46 -4.89 8.67
CA GLU A 51 21.38 -4.59 9.74
C GLU A 51 21.05 -3.24 10.36
N ALA A 52 21.18 -3.11 11.68
CA ALA A 52 20.98 -1.84 12.38
C ALA A 52 21.96 -1.66 13.53
N GLY A 53 22.34 -0.41 13.75
CA GLY A 53 23.04 0.04 14.94
C GLY A 53 22.08 0.77 15.88
N VAL A 54 22.12 0.41 17.16
CA VAL A 54 21.34 1.06 18.23
C VAL A 54 22.27 1.45 19.36
N ASP A 55 21.93 2.54 20.06
CA ASP A 55 22.64 2.94 21.28
C ASP A 55 22.19 2.11 22.52
N ALA A 56 22.83 2.35 23.64
CA ALA A 56 22.50 1.66 24.90
C ALA A 56 21.09 1.97 25.41
N GLU A 57 20.53 3.06 25.00
CA GLU A 57 19.18 3.53 25.34
C GLU A 57 18.13 2.99 24.38
N GLY A 58 18.54 2.34 23.26
CA GLY A 58 17.66 1.73 22.27
C GLY A 58 17.21 2.68 21.15
N HIS A 59 17.96 3.75 20.85
CA HIS A 59 17.68 4.59 19.69
C HIS A 59 18.38 4.04 18.45
N LEU A 60 17.69 4.04 17.33
CA LEU A 60 18.25 3.70 16.02
C LEU A 60 19.24 4.77 15.57
N LEU A 61 20.48 4.37 15.36
CA LEU A 61 21.57 5.24 14.87
C LEU A 61 21.82 5.06 13.37
N ALA A 62 21.70 3.83 12.88
CA ALA A 62 21.88 3.48 11.48
C ALA A 62 21.05 2.26 11.12
N LYS A 63 20.67 2.17 9.85
CA LYS A 63 19.98 1.00 9.29
C LYS A 63 20.45 0.74 7.86
N GLU A 64 20.75 -0.50 7.56
CA GLU A 64 20.98 -0.98 6.20
C GLU A 64 19.96 -2.03 5.81
N MET A 65 19.51 -2.02 4.55
CA MET A 65 18.57 -3.00 4.02
C MET A 65 18.95 -3.33 2.58
N THR A 66 19.25 -4.59 2.32
CA THR A 66 19.34 -5.13 0.97
C THR A 66 18.13 -6.00 0.67
N THR A 67 17.53 -5.77 -0.48
CA THR A 67 16.28 -6.40 -0.90
C THR A 67 16.49 -7.20 -2.17
N TYR A 68 16.12 -8.48 -2.18
CA TYR A 68 16.12 -9.34 -3.35
C TYR A 68 14.68 -9.74 -3.70
N SER A 69 14.17 -9.14 -4.77
CA SER A 69 12.78 -9.32 -5.21
C SER A 69 12.70 -10.32 -6.37
N ASN A 70 12.02 -11.43 -6.15
CA ASN A 70 11.78 -12.44 -7.18
C ASN A 70 10.71 -11.95 -8.17
N GLN A 71 11.14 -11.63 -9.39
CA GLN A 71 10.27 -11.15 -10.45
C GLN A 71 9.55 -12.28 -11.19
N GLY A 72 10.08 -13.50 -11.16
CA GLY A 72 9.67 -14.56 -12.06
C GLY A 72 10.28 -14.41 -13.46
N ALA A 73 9.62 -15.00 -14.47
CA ALA A 73 10.21 -15.16 -15.79
C ALA A 73 10.22 -13.88 -16.66
N TYR A 74 9.32 -12.93 -16.40
CA TYR A 74 9.16 -11.74 -17.24
C TYR A 74 9.10 -10.46 -16.40
N ALA A 75 9.65 -9.38 -16.95
CA ALA A 75 9.52 -8.07 -16.37
C ALA A 75 8.06 -7.60 -16.43
N SER A 76 7.56 -7.13 -15.30
CA SER A 76 6.31 -6.45 -15.14
C SER A 76 6.62 -5.15 -14.38
N HIS A 77 6.18 -5.02 -13.17
CA HIS A 77 6.43 -3.87 -12.31
C HIS A 77 7.56 -4.09 -11.29
N GLY A 78 8.38 -5.15 -11.44
CA GLY A 78 9.25 -5.66 -10.39
C GLY A 78 10.22 -4.64 -9.79
N HIS A 79 10.96 -3.89 -10.62
CA HIS A 79 11.89 -2.88 -10.15
C HIS A 79 11.20 -1.74 -9.38
N ALA A 80 10.03 -1.29 -9.85
CA ALA A 80 9.27 -0.25 -9.18
C ALA A 80 8.69 -0.72 -7.85
N ILE A 81 8.28 -2.00 -7.76
CA ILE A 81 7.75 -2.61 -6.53
C ILE A 81 8.84 -2.75 -5.48
N ALA A 82 10.02 -3.25 -5.88
CA ALA A 82 11.18 -3.36 -4.99
C ALA A 82 11.62 -1.99 -4.46
N ALA A 83 11.75 -1.00 -5.35
CA ALA A 83 12.11 0.36 -4.99
C ALA A 83 11.07 1.04 -4.08
N ASN A 84 9.78 0.81 -4.34
CA ASN A 84 8.70 1.35 -3.50
C ASN A 84 8.74 0.76 -2.08
N GLY A 85 8.96 -0.55 -1.96
CA GLY A 85 9.14 -1.21 -0.67
C GLY A 85 10.32 -0.64 0.09
N LEU A 86 11.49 -0.57 -0.54
CA LEU A 86 12.69 0.01 0.06
C LEU A 86 12.46 1.46 0.53
N THR A 87 11.82 2.29 -0.30
CA THR A 87 11.49 3.66 0.06
C THR A 87 10.57 3.74 1.28
N ALA A 88 9.60 2.82 1.39
CA ALA A 88 8.65 2.81 2.49
C ALA A 88 9.28 2.43 3.83
N SER A 89 10.36 1.66 3.84
CA SER A 89 11.04 1.24 5.07
C SER A 89 11.52 2.38 5.96
N ARG A 90 11.60 3.60 5.43
CA ARG A 90 12.05 4.81 6.14
C ARG A 90 10.90 5.65 6.72
N LEU A 91 9.65 5.29 6.46
CA LEU A 91 8.49 6.12 6.79
C LEU A 91 7.93 5.91 8.21
N GLN A 92 8.43 4.92 8.94
CA GLN A 92 7.87 4.52 10.24
C GLN A 92 8.72 4.97 11.40
N TYR A 93 10.04 4.83 11.28
CA TYR A 93 10.99 5.05 12.36
C TYR A 93 12.03 6.10 11.99
N ALA A 94 12.31 6.98 12.94
CA ALA A 94 13.40 7.94 12.83
C ALA A 94 14.74 7.20 12.85
N CYS A 95 15.53 7.40 11.81
CA CYS A 95 16.88 6.84 11.72
C CYS A 95 17.76 7.82 10.94
N PRO A 96 18.80 8.39 11.55
CA PRO A 96 19.60 9.43 10.92
C PRO A 96 20.46 8.93 9.76
N ASN A 97 20.82 7.64 9.76
CA ASN A 97 21.69 7.06 8.75
C ASN A 97 21.00 5.84 8.14
N ILE A 98 20.69 5.91 6.84
CA ILE A 98 20.00 4.83 6.14
C ILE A 98 20.78 4.53 4.84
N ARG A 99 21.07 3.25 4.63
CA ARG A 99 21.51 2.71 3.35
C ARG A 99 20.51 1.67 2.88
N GLY A 100 20.22 1.63 1.58
CA GLY A 100 19.35 0.64 1.02
C GLY A 100 19.65 0.33 -0.43
N GLU A 101 19.58 -0.95 -0.76
CA GLU A 101 19.75 -1.48 -2.11
C GLU A 101 18.58 -2.42 -2.42
N ALA A 102 18.09 -2.38 -3.66
CA ALA A 102 16.99 -3.23 -4.11
C ALA A 102 17.33 -3.88 -5.44
N TYR A 103 17.34 -5.20 -5.46
CA TYR A 103 17.61 -6.02 -6.63
C TYR A 103 16.33 -6.72 -7.07
N THR A 104 16.04 -6.66 -8.37
CA THR A 104 14.97 -7.42 -8.99
C THR A 104 15.57 -8.56 -9.80
N VAL A 105 15.22 -9.80 -9.45
CA VAL A 105 15.88 -11.00 -9.98
C VAL A 105 14.88 -11.79 -10.83
N TYR A 106 15.29 -12.13 -12.05
CA TYR A 106 14.56 -13.06 -12.90
C TYR A 106 14.74 -14.50 -12.42
N THR A 107 13.66 -15.26 -12.44
CA THR A 107 13.66 -16.68 -12.08
C THR A 107 12.71 -17.48 -12.97
N ASN A 108 12.69 -18.81 -12.78
CA ASN A 108 11.75 -19.70 -13.49
C ASN A 108 10.35 -19.76 -12.84
N CYS A 109 10.06 -18.88 -11.88
CA CYS A 109 8.75 -18.80 -11.26
C CYS A 109 7.73 -18.09 -12.16
N PRO A 110 6.43 -18.25 -11.91
CA PRO A 110 5.41 -17.40 -12.52
C PRO A 110 5.72 -15.91 -12.31
N THR A 111 5.38 -15.09 -13.30
CA THR A 111 5.67 -13.65 -13.25
C THR A 111 4.95 -12.99 -12.11
N ALA A 112 5.69 -12.31 -11.25
CA ALA A 112 5.14 -11.44 -10.24
C ALA A 112 4.83 -10.05 -10.81
N GLY A 113 3.85 -9.37 -10.25
CA GLY A 113 3.42 -8.05 -10.72
C GLY A 113 2.77 -7.21 -9.64
N ALA A 114 2.07 -6.18 -10.05
CA ALA A 114 1.37 -5.29 -9.14
C ALA A 114 0.33 -6.04 -8.31
N MET A 115 0.41 -5.89 -7.01
CA MET A 115 -0.57 -6.42 -6.06
C MET A 115 -0.73 -5.41 -4.91
N ARG A 116 -1.95 -5.25 -4.43
CA ARG A 116 -2.35 -4.30 -3.37
C ARG A 116 -1.26 -4.05 -2.33
N GLY A 117 -0.86 -2.79 -2.20
CA GLY A 117 0.25 -2.36 -1.34
C GLY A 117 1.60 -2.25 -2.05
N TYR A 118 1.78 -2.83 -3.25
CA TYR A 118 2.89 -2.57 -4.18
C TYR A 118 4.28 -2.58 -3.52
N GLY A 119 4.61 -3.69 -2.81
CA GLY A 119 5.86 -3.88 -2.07
C GLY A 119 5.78 -3.50 -0.57
N ILE A 120 4.82 -2.67 -0.17
CA ILE A 120 4.68 -2.24 1.23
C ILE A 120 4.39 -3.40 2.20
N PRO A 121 3.46 -4.33 1.91
CA PRO A 121 3.19 -5.43 2.84
C PRO A 121 4.42 -6.28 3.15
N GLN A 122 5.26 -6.53 2.14
CA GLN A 122 6.47 -7.32 2.30
C GLN A 122 7.50 -6.61 3.18
N VAL A 123 7.78 -5.33 2.88
CA VAL A 123 8.76 -4.55 3.66
C VAL A 123 8.25 -4.25 5.06
N CYS A 124 6.95 -4.04 5.25
CA CYS A 124 6.38 -3.86 6.59
C CYS A 124 6.57 -5.11 7.44
N PHE A 125 6.30 -6.30 6.88
CA PHE A 125 6.54 -7.55 7.59
C PHE A 125 8.02 -7.68 8.01
N ALA A 126 8.94 -7.48 7.07
CA ALA A 126 10.37 -7.57 7.36
C ALA A 126 10.82 -6.53 8.40
N THR A 127 10.43 -5.28 8.21
CA THR A 127 10.82 -4.19 9.12
C THR A 127 10.27 -4.41 10.53
N GLU A 128 9.01 -4.77 10.67
CA GLU A 128 8.39 -4.93 11.98
C GLU A 128 8.89 -6.16 12.73
N SER A 129 9.17 -7.26 12.02
CA SER A 129 9.84 -8.41 12.61
C SER A 129 11.25 -8.06 13.08
N PHE A 130 11.99 -7.31 12.27
CA PHE A 130 13.34 -6.86 12.61
C PHE A 130 13.35 -5.89 13.81
N MET A 131 12.33 -5.02 13.94
CA MET A 131 12.21 -4.16 15.13
C MET A 131 11.95 -4.98 16.40
N ASP A 132 11.19 -6.07 16.30
CA ASP A 132 11.00 -6.99 17.43
C ASP A 132 12.31 -7.71 17.78
N ASP A 133 13.04 -8.20 16.79
CA ASP A 133 14.33 -8.88 17.01
C ASP A 133 15.34 -7.95 17.71
N ILE A 134 15.46 -6.70 17.27
CA ILE A 134 16.32 -5.70 17.93
C ILE A 134 15.86 -5.48 19.38
N ALA A 135 14.58 -5.29 19.60
CA ALA A 135 14.05 -5.07 20.95
C ALA A 135 14.37 -6.24 21.89
N TYR A 136 14.26 -7.48 21.40
CA TYR A 136 14.62 -8.68 22.17
C TYR A 136 16.12 -8.75 22.45
N GLU A 137 16.97 -8.46 21.47
CA GLU A 137 18.43 -8.50 21.63
C GLU A 137 18.93 -7.50 22.68
N ILE A 138 18.33 -6.33 22.75
CA ILE A 138 18.68 -5.31 23.75
C ILE A 138 17.89 -5.42 25.07
N GLY A 139 17.02 -6.42 25.20
CA GLY A 139 16.21 -6.66 26.39
C GLY A 139 15.12 -5.60 26.64
N MET A 140 14.62 -4.94 25.60
CA MET A 140 13.59 -3.90 25.66
C MET A 140 12.23 -4.47 25.26
N ASP A 141 11.16 -3.92 25.83
CA ASP A 141 9.81 -4.22 25.35
C ASP A 141 9.60 -3.69 23.93
N PRO A 142 9.04 -4.48 22.99
CA PRO A 142 8.84 -4.05 21.61
C PRO A 142 7.99 -2.78 21.45
N LEU A 143 7.04 -2.53 22.34
CA LEU A 143 6.27 -1.28 22.34
C LEU A 143 7.15 -0.09 22.74
N GLU A 144 7.98 -0.24 23.79
CA GLU A 144 8.90 0.81 24.21
C GLU A 144 9.95 1.14 23.17
N PHE A 145 10.47 0.11 22.49
CA PHE A 145 11.40 0.31 21.37
C PHE A 145 10.76 1.14 20.24
N ARG A 146 9.50 0.86 19.89
CA ARG A 146 8.75 1.63 18.89
C ARG A 146 8.47 3.06 19.35
N ARG A 147 8.10 3.24 20.63
CA ARG A 147 7.90 4.57 21.23
C ARG A 147 9.14 5.45 21.13
N LYS A 148 10.30 4.89 21.38
CA LYS A 148 11.58 5.60 21.31
C LYS A 148 11.94 6.03 19.88
N ASN A 149 11.70 5.16 18.93
CA ASN A 149 12.20 5.31 17.56
C ASN A 149 11.16 5.88 16.59
N ARG A 150 9.93 6.16 17.04
CA ARG A 150 8.90 6.73 16.18
C ARG A 150 9.31 8.08 15.62
N ILE A 151 8.82 8.38 14.43
CA ILE A 151 8.89 9.74 13.89
C ILE A 151 7.96 10.64 14.72
N HIS A 152 8.48 11.75 15.20
CA HIS A 152 7.76 12.70 16.04
C HIS A 152 7.71 14.08 15.39
N GLY A 153 6.52 14.64 15.26
CA GLY A 153 6.33 15.97 14.68
C GLY A 153 6.81 16.05 13.22
N TYR A 154 7.45 17.17 12.88
CA TYR A 154 8.16 17.30 11.62
C TYR A 154 9.47 16.53 11.69
N TYR A 155 9.72 15.70 10.72
CA TYR A 155 10.95 14.90 10.59
C TYR A 155 11.48 14.98 9.17
N GLU A 156 12.76 15.23 9.03
CA GLU A 156 13.47 15.13 7.77
C GLU A 156 14.31 13.84 7.77
N ASP A 157 14.00 12.95 6.85
CA ASP A 157 14.69 11.67 6.75
C ASP A 157 16.14 11.81 6.23
N ALA A 158 16.90 10.72 6.23
CA ALA A 158 18.28 10.68 5.75
C ALA A 158 18.45 11.11 4.28
N TYR A 159 17.37 11.12 3.50
CA TYR A 159 17.36 11.62 2.11
C TYR A 159 16.83 13.06 2.01
N ARG A 160 16.72 13.76 3.13
CA ARG A 160 16.17 15.13 3.23
C ARG A 160 14.75 15.26 2.68
N LYS A 161 13.94 14.21 2.92
CA LYS A 161 12.52 14.22 2.56
C LYS A 161 11.70 14.51 3.82
N PRO A 162 10.87 15.54 3.78
CA PRO A 162 10.06 15.91 4.94
C PRO A 162 8.91 14.92 5.14
N ILE A 163 8.65 14.62 6.41
CA ILE A 163 7.43 13.97 6.88
C ILE A 163 6.73 14.98 7.77
N ALA A 164 5.61 15.50 7.31
CA ALA A 164 4.90 16.56 8.02
C ALA A 164 4.13 16.00 9.23
N ALA A 165 4.08 16.79 10.31
CA ALA A 165 3.42 16.39 11.55
C ALA A 165 1.93 16.06 11.38
N ASN A 166 1.23 16.79 10.52
CA ASN A 166 -0.20 16.60 10.27
C ASN A 166 -0.54 15.35 9.47
N THR A 167 0.46 14.68 8.87
CA THR A 167 0.29 13.42 8.15
C THR A 167 0.83 12.22 8.93
N ASN A 168 1.32 12.44 10.15
CA ASN A 168 1.96 11.43 10.98
C ASN A 168 1.13 11.09 12.22
N GLY A 169 0.09 10.28 12.03
CA GLY A 169 -0.75 9.75 13.12
C GLY A 169 -0.26 8.43 13.73
N ILE A 170 0.93 7.94 13.33
CA ILE A 170 1.40 6.60 13.69
C ILE A 170 1.56 6.42 15.22
N PHE A 171 1.97 7.48 15.92
CA PHE A 171 2.10 7.45 17.37
C PHE A 171 0.74 7.29 18.08
N GLU A 172 -0.26 8.02 17.64
CA GLU A 172 -1.61 7.91 18.21
C GLU A 172 -2.20 6.51 17.94
N CYS A 173 -1.95 5.93 16.75
CA CYS A 173 -2.31 4.55 16.43
C CYS A 173 -1.61 3.54 17.36
N LEU A 174 -0.31 3.77 17.64
CA LEU A 174 0.48 2.94 18.54
C LEU A 174 -0.12 2.92 19.95
N GLU A 175 -0.37 4.09 20.54
CA GLU A 175 -0.89 4.21 21.90
C GLU A 175 -2.31 3.65 22.03
N LYS A 176 -3.21 4.03 21.13
CA LYS A 176 -4.59 3.49 21.12
C LYS A 176 -4.63 1.99 20.87
N GLY A 177 -3.74 1.49 20.00
CA GLY A 177 -3.60 0.06 19.74
C GLY A 177 -3.14 -0.70 20.98
N ALA A 178 -2.13 -0.19 21.68
CA ALA A 178 -1.62 -0.77 22.91
C ALA A 178 -2.67 -0.83 24.03
N GLU A 179 -3.40 0.27 24.21
CA GLU A 179 -4.53 0.34 25.16
C GLU A 179 -5.63 -0.65 24.78
N TYR A 180 -6.06 -0.66 23.52
CA TYR A 180 -7.14 -1.50 23.03
C TYR A 180 -6.88 -3.00 23.22
N ILE A 181 -5.65 -3.46 23.01
CA ILE A 181 -5.28 -4.87 23.19
C ILE A 181 -4.86 -5.20 24.63
N HIS A 182 -4.85 -4.24 25.54
CA HIS A 182 -4.35 -4.40 26.91
C HIS A 182 -2.90 -4.93 26.92
N TRP A 183 -1.99 -4.21 26.25
CA TRP A 183 -0.63 -4.65 26.00
C TRP A 183 0.09 -5.09 27.28
N ASP A 184 0.22 -4.20 28.25
CA ASP A 184 0.99 -4.43 29.49
C ASP A 184 0.48 -5.61 30.30
N GLU A 185 -0.85 -5.74 30.42
CA GLU A 185 -1.49 -6.84 31.13
C GLU A 185 -1.20 -8.17 30.45
N LYS A 186 -1.34 -8.22 29.11
CA LYS A 186 -1.12 -9.45 28.34
C LYS A 186 0.36 -9.82 28.27
N ARG A 187 1.26 -8.84 28.09
CA ARG A 187 2.72 -9.10 28.14
C ARG A 187 3.11 -9.73 29.47
N LYS A 188 2.61 -9.23 30.58
CA LYS A 188 2.85 -9.79 31.91
C LYS A 188 2.20 -11.16 32.08
N ALA A 189 0.94 -11.33 31.68
CA ALA A 189 0.20 -12.57 31.84
C ALA A 189 0.75 -13.72 30.99
N TYR A 190 1.37 -13.39 29.84
CA TYR A 190 1.86 -14.40 28.89
C TYR A 190 3.35 -14.71 29.06
N GLN A 191 4.01 -14.14 30.08
CA GLN A 191 5.33 -14.61 30.51
C GLN A 191 5.23 -16.00 31.17
N ASN A 192 6.26 -16.78 31.08
CA ASN A 192 6.39 -18.04 31.83
C ASN A 192 5.22 -19.05 31.69
N GLN A 193 4.57 -19.10 30.56
CA GLN A 193 3.48 -20.03 30.29
C GLN A 193 4.00 -21.48 30.24
N THR A 194 3.21 -22.39 30.80
CA THR A 194 3.44 -23.85 30.76
C THR A 194 2.28 -24.57 30.07
N GLY A 195 2.49 -25.78 29.56
CA GLY A 195 1.47 -26.56 28.83
C GLY A 195 1.59 -26.44 27.30
N ASP A 196 0.69 -27.07 26.57
CA ASP A 196 0.76 -27.19 25.10
C ASP A 196 0.22 -25.96 24.40
N ILE A 197 -0.64 -25.18 25.04
CA ILE A 197 -1.21 -23.95 24.48
C ILE A 197 -0.39 -22.74 24.95
N ARG A 198 0.08 -21.96 24.01
CA ARG A 198 0.78 -20.70 24.25
C ARG A 198 -0.04 -19.54 23.70
N ARG A 199 -0.03 -18.43 24.42
CA ARG A 199 -0.65 -17.17 23.98
C ARG A 199 0.41 -16.10 23.85
N GLY A 200 0.26 -15.24 22.88
CA GLY A 200 1.15 -14.09 22.64
C GLY A 200 0.35 -12.84 22.36
N VAL A 201 1.00 -11.72 22.51
CA VAL A 201 0.54 -10.42 22.02
C VAL A 201 1.67 -9.81 21.20
N GLY A 202 1.33 -9.32 20.04
CA GLY A 202 2.26 -8.69 19.11
C GLY A 202 1.68 -7.41 18.55
N MET A 203 2.54 -6.60 17.99
CA MET A 203 2.21 -5.30 17.41
C MET A 203 3.04 -5.09 16.17
N ALA A 204 2.46 -4.45 15.17
CA ALA A 204 3.14 -4.00 13.98
C ALA A 204 2.57 -2.65 13.55
N LEU A 205 3.43 -1.79 13.03
CA LEU A 205 3.08 -0.49 12.47
C LEU A 205 3.29 -0.52 10.96
N PHE A 206 2.54 0.30 10.24
CA PHE A 206 2.81 0.50 8.83
C PHE A 206 2.47 1.92 8.40
N SER A 207 3.12 2.35 7.35
CA SER A 207 2.82 3.60 6.66
C SER A 207 2.67 3.34 5.17
N TYR A 208 1.80 4.09 4.54
CA TYR A 208 1.64 4.09 3.10
C TYR A 208 1.65 5.53 2.59
N LYS A 209 2.46 5.79 1.59
CA LYS A 209 2.47 7.11 0.97
C LYS A 209 1.30 7.27 0.02
N THR A 210 0.78 8.48 -0.09
CA THR A 210 -0.15 8.89 -1.13
C THR A 210 0.63 9.57 -2.25
N GLY A 211 0.28 9.25 -3.49
CA GLY A 211 0.88 9.83 -4.67
C GLY A 211 2.19 9.19 -5.13
N VAL A 212 2.58 9.51 -6.36
CA VAL A 212 3.82 9.05 -7.01
C VAL A 212 4.82 10.17 -7.30
N TRP A 213 4.49 11.39 -6.93
CA TRP A 213 5.41 12.52 -7.04
C TRP A 213 6.71 12.25 -6.23
N PRO A 214 7.89 12.56 -6.72
CA PRO A 214 8.21 13.22 -8.01
C PRO A 214 8.47 12.26 -9.17
N ILE A 215 8.15 10.98 -9.04
CA ILE A 215 8.44 9.95 -10.06
C ILE A 215 7.54 10.13 -11.28
N SER A 216 6.29 10.55 -11.05
CA SER A 216 5.31 10.80 -12.09
C SER A 216 4.47 12.05 -11.77
N LEU A 217 3.72 12.52 -12.76
CA LEU A 217 2.72 13.57 -12.59
C LEU A 217 1.55 13.05 -11.77
N GLU A 218 1.07 13.90 -10.84
CA GLU A 218 -0.13 13.69 -10.07
C GLU A 218 -1.12 14.79 -10.42
N ILE A 219 -2.08 14.48 -11.26
CA ILE A 219 -3.14 15.40 -11.70
C ILE A 219 -4.47 14.67 -11.59
N ALA A 220 -5.44 15.34 -11.01
CA ALA A 220 -6.82 14.89 -10.97
C ALA A 220 -7.76 16.02 -11.39
N GLY A 221 -8.88 15.66 -11.95
CA GLY A 221 -9.91 16.61 -12.38
C GLY A 221 -11.30 16.15 -12.00
N ALA A 222 -12.13 17.11 -11.62
CA ALA A 222 -13.55 16.91 -11.40
C ALA A 222 -14.36 17.96 -12.14
N ARG A 223 -15.52 17.59 -12.65
CA ARG A 223 -16.49 18.49 -13.26
C ARG A 223 -17.82 18.32 -12.56
N LEU A 224 -18.39 19.43 -12.11
CA LEU A 224 -19.72 19.46 -11.54
C LEU A 224 -20.64 20.27 -12.44
N SER A 225 -21.83 19.76 -12.69
CA SER A 225 -22.89 20.44 -13.43
C SER A 225 -24.13 20.50 -12.57
N LEU A 226 -24.60 21.71 -12.25
CA LEU A 226 -25.83 21.94 -11.52
C LEU A 226 -27.02 21.84 -12.48
N ASN A 227 -27.96 20.95 -12.18
CA ASN A 227 -29.19 20.78 -12.94
C ASN A 227 -30.26 21.74 -12.47
N GLN A 228 -31.29 21.96 -13.30
CA GLN A 228 -32.42 22.88 -12.99
C GLN A 228 -33.26 22.47 -11.78
N ASP A 229 -33.29 21.18 -11.47
CA ASP A 229 -33.97 20.65 -10.29
C ASP A 229 -33.11 20.78 -9.01
N GLY A 230 -31.93 21.39 -9.12
CA GLY A 230 -30.98 21.55 -8.04
C GLY A 230 -30.19 20.28 -7.69
N SER A 231 -30.26 19.23 -8.49
CA SER A 231 -29.32 18.11 -8.40
C SER A 231 -28.01 18.45 -9.06
N VAL A 232 -26.96 17.67 -8.76
CA VAL A 232 -25.62 17.85 -9.31
C VAL A 232 -25.18 16.58 -10.02
N GLN A 233 -24.68 16.73 -11.23
CA GLN A 233 -23.96 15.68 -11.94
C GLN A 233 -22.46 15.85 -11.69
N LEU A 234 -21.81 14.80 -11.21
CA LEU A 234 -20.37 14.75 -10.93
C LEU A 234 -19.66 13.85 -11.93
N GLN A 235 -18.63 14.36 -12.59
CA GLN A 235 -17.72 13.60 -13.43
C GLN A 235 -16.31 13.71 -12.84
N VAL A 236 -15.65 12.56 -12.64
CA VAL A 236 -14.27 12.46 -12.15
C VAL A 236 -13.45 11.56 -13.05
N GLY A 237 -12.16 11.83 -13.16
CA GLY A 237 -11.24 11.01 -13.93
C GLY A 237 -10.81 9.74 -13.20
N ALA A 238 -10.94 9.70 -11.89
CA ALA A 238 -10.56 8.56 -11.06
C ALA A 238 -11.44 7.33 -11.35
N THR A 239 -10.80 6.17 -11.48
CA THR A 239 -11.48 4.92 -11.84
C THR A 239 -11.88 4.15 -10.60
N GLU A 240 -13.14 3.67 -10.58
CA GLU A 240 -13.61 2.71 -9.57
C GLU A 240 -13.04 1.31 -9.84
N ILE A 241 -12.27 0.78 -8.90
CA ILE A 241 -11.66 -0.54 -8.97
C ILE A 241 -12.05 -1.45 -7.79
N GLY A 242 -13.11 -1.10 -7.08
CA GLY A 242 -13.61 -1.81 -5.91
C GLY A 242 -13.26 -1.15 -4.57
N GLN A 243 -12.71 0.07 -4.59
CA GLN A 243 -12.32 0.84 -3.40
C GLN A 243 -13.41 1.80 -2.91
N GLY A 244 -14.52 1.95 -3.64
CA GLY A 244 -15.63 2.81 -3.25
C GLY A 244 -15.47 4.28 -3.67
N ALA A 245 -14.70 4.56 -4.74
CA ALA A 245 -14.46 5.91 -5.23
C ALA A 245 -15.74 6.67 -5.52
N ASP A 246 -16.67 6.06 -6.24
CA ASP A 246 -17.92 6.70 -6.64
C ASP A 246 -18.72 7.19 -5.43
N THR A 247 -18.76 6.40 -4.36
CA THR A 247 -19.43 6.77 -3.11
C THR A 247 -18.68 7.90 -2.39
N VAL A 248 -17.37 7.78 -2.27
CA VAL A 248 -16.54 8.78 -1.56
C VAL A 248 -16.61 10.14 -2.25
N PHE A 249 -16.48 10.19 -3.57
CA PHE A 249 -16.56 11.45 -4.31
C PHE A 249 -17.95 12.07 -4.26
N SER A 250 -19.00 11.26 -4.26
CA SER A 250 -20.37 11.74 -4.06
C SER A 250 -20.55 12.37 -2.67
N GLN A 251 -19.98 11.76 -1.62
CA GLN A 251 -19.97 12.31 -0.27
C GLN A 251 -19.20 13.63 -0.20
N MET A 252 -17.99 13.69 -0.77
CA MET A 252 -17.18 14.91 -0.80
C MET A 252 -17.91 16.07 -1.51
N ALA A 253 -18.53 15.80 -2.66
CA ALA A 253 -19.30 16.80 -3.39
C ALA A 253 -20.51 17.26 -2.60
N ALA A 254 -21.27 16.35 -1.99
CA ALA A 254 -22.44 16.65 -1.16
C ALA A 254 -22.07 17.53 0.04
N GLU A 255 -20.99 17.18 0.76
CA GLU A 255 -20.51 17.95 1.90
C GLU A 255 -20.03 19.34 1.49
N THR A 256 -19.23 19.44 0.42
CA THR A 256 -18.70 20.71 -0.09
C THR A 256 -19.81 21.67 -0.54
N LEU A 257 -20.86 21.13 -1.15
CA LEU A 257 -22.00 21.91 -1.65
C LEU A 257 -23.12 22.07 -0.61
N HIS A 258 -22.97 21.51 0.59
CA HIS A 258 -23.97 21.51 1.66
C HIS A 258 -25.34 20.99 1.19
N MET A 259 -25.33 19.87 0.49
CA MET A 259 -26.55 19.23 -0.04
C MET A 259 -26.66 17.77 0.37
N ASP A 260 -27.87 17.21 0.24
CA ASP A 260 -28.06 15.77 0.47
C ASP A 260 -27.36 14.95 -0.62
N ILE A 261 -26.69 13.86 -0.22
CA ILE A 261 -25.94 12.98 -1.13
C ILE A 261 -26.87 12.38 -2.21
N SER A 262 -28.16 12.17 -1.92
CA SER A 262 -29.12 11.64 -2.91
C SER A 262 -29.32 12.58 -4.11
N ARG A 263 -28.88 13.82 -4.01
CA ARG A 263 -28.91 14.82 -5.09
C ARG A 263 -27.62 14.90 -5.89
N VAL A 264 -26.59 14.11 -5.54
CA VAL A 264 -25.34 14.02 -6.28
C VAL A 264 -25.36 12.76 -7.14
N HIS A 265 -25.30 12.94 -8.44
CA HIS A 265 -25.30 11.85 -9.43
C HIS A 265 -23.92 11.72 -10.06
N ILE A 266 -23.14 10.74 -9.64
CA ILE A 266 -21.83 10.48 -10.24
C ILE A 266 -21.97 9.74 -11.57
N VAL A 267 -21.20 10.17 -12.57
CA VAL A 267 -21.12 9.49 -13.86
C VAL A 267 -20.04 8.43 -13.79
N THR A 268 -20.44 7.17 -13.77
CA THR A 268 -19.53 6.01 -13.61
C THR A 268 -18.86 5.57 -14.90
N GLN A 269 -19.35 6.01 -16.05
CA GLN A 269 -18.75 5.70 -17.34
C GLN A 269 -17.65 6.70 -17.69
N GLN A 270 -16.46 6.15 -17.96
CA GLN A 270 -15.33 6.93 -18.47
C GLN A 270 -15.49 7.14 -19.99
N ASP A 271 -15.46 8.39 -20.42
CA ASP A 271 -15.49 8.78 -21.81
C ASP A 271 -14.35 9.77 -22.08
N THR A 272 -13.40 9.37 -22.89
CA THR A 272 -12.20 10.17 -23.18
C THR A 272 -12.50 11.52 -23.84
N ALA A 273 -13.71 11.75 -24.37
CA ALA A 273 -14.13 13.01 -24.93
C ALA A 273 -14.58 14.04 -23.87
N VAL A 274 -15.11 13.59 -22.72
CA VAL A 274 -15.76 14.46 -21.74
C VAL A 274 -15.33 14.26 -20.31
N THR A 275 -14.81 13.09 -19.95
CA THR A 275 -14.31 12.82 -18.61
C THR A 275 -13.07 13.67 -18.31
N PRO A 276 -13.01 14.38 -17.18
CA PRO A 276 -11.83 15.11 -16.78
C PRO A 276 -10.57 14.22 -16.76
N PHE A 277 -9.44 14.82 -17.10
CA PHE A 277 -8.18 14.07 -17.07
C PHE A 277 -7.80 13.71 -15.64
N ASP A 278 -7.30 12.51 -15.48
CA ASP A 278 -6.70 11.98 -14.26
C ASP A 278 -5.50 11.13 -14.63
N THR A 279 -4.43 11.19 -13.86
CA THR A 279 -3.26 10.36 -14.11
C THR A 279 -3.55 8.88 -13.98
N GLY A 280 -4.62 8.51 -13.26
CA GLY A 280 -5.11 7.13 -13.13
C GLY A 280 -4.08 6.12 -12.64
N ALA A 281 -2.87 6.58 -12.36
CA ALA A 281 -1.77 5.74 -11.98
C ALA A 281 -1.99 5.21 -10.57
N TYR A 282 -2.00 3.89 -10.43
CA TYR A 282 -1.88 3.20 -9.14
C TYR A 282 -3.02 3.43 -8.14
N ALA A 283 -4.18 3.91 -8.55
CA ALA A 283 -5.30 4.23 -7.66
C ALA A 283 -4.98 5.31 -6.59
N TYR A 284 -3.97 6.12 -6.82
CA TYR A 284 -3.63 7.25 -5.95
C TYR A 284 -4.44 8.51 -6.26
N SER A 285 -5.01 8.59 -7.44
CA SER A 285 -5.75 9.75 -7.94
C SER A 285 -6.88 10.21 -7.01
N GLN A 286 -7.47 9.30 -6.24
CA GLN A 286 -8.48 9.65 -5.24
C GLN A 286 -8.03 10.67 -4.20
N SER A 287 -6.74 10.80 -3.97
CA SER A 287 -6.21 11.75 -3.02
C SER A 287 -6.09 13.16 -3.58
N PHE A 288 -6.29 13.32 -4.89
CA PHE A 288 -6.12 14.59 -5.60
C PHE A 288 -7.43 15.12 -6.22
N VAL A 289 -8.46 14.31 -6.27
CA VAL A 289 -9.81 14.74 -6.64
C VAL A 289 -10.51 15.37 -5.45
#